data_5eff6c1f384b77e8fe8b8fccad896493
#
_entry.id   5eff6c1f384b77e8fe8b8fccad896493
#
_cell.length_a   1.000
_cell.length_b   1.000
_cell.length_c   1.000
_cell.angle_alpha   90.00
_cell.angle_beta   90.00
_cell.angle_gamma   90.00
#
_symmetry.space_group_name_H-M   'P 1'
#
loop_
_entity.id
_entity.type
_entity.pdbx_description
1 polymer ?
#
loop_
_entity_poly.entity_id
_entity_poly.type
_entity_poly.pdbx_seq_one_letter_code
_entity_poly.pdbx_strand_id
1 'polypeptide(L)'
;YGLGSLIAPIFLALAFERQQGVSLGYWAAAALTVPILLQLLSLSSPAQARKAARGVARPEAGRAEDRKDVLGSGILLLAVFLFFYVGVEVGFGGWIFTYGLKLNLESEVSGAYLTSVFWGTFTLGRLLSVPLSDRLSPGKMLAADLTVGTGALLALALFPPGTWVTRILTVILGLALASVFPSTLALAGKGQELSARATSWFFVSGGLGAVFLPWLIGVLISETGSAAFPYVLLASCLAGISVLMVYLVRTQSGGAEG
;
A
#
# COMPACT_ATOMS: atom_id res chain seq x y z
N TYR A 1 -0.98 -11.32 0.99
CA TYR A 1 -0.22 -10.34 0.21
C TYR A 1 1.22 -10.20 0.76
N GLY A 2 1.42 -9.79 2.03
CA GLY A 2 2.74 -9.49 2.58
C GLY A 2 3.77 -10.62 2.50
N LEU A 3 3.39 -11.87 2.78
CA LEU A 3 4.30 -13.02 2.66
C LEU A 3 4.75 -13.26 1.22
N GLY A 4 3.86 -13.12 0.24
CA GLY A 4 4.22 -13.26 -1.17
C GLY A 4 5.19 -12.18 -1.63
N SER A 5 4.95 -10.92 -1.25
CA SER A 5 5.80 -9.78 -1.57
C SER A 5 7.19 -9.86 -0.90
N LEU A 6 7.28 -10.48 0.29
CA LEU A 6 8.54 -10.75 0.98
C LEU A 6 9.33 -11.89 0.30
N ILE A 7 8.65 -12.99 -0.02
CA ILE A 7 9.30 -14.22 -0.46
C ILE A 7 9.77 -14.15 -1.92
N ALA A 8 8.99 -13.53 -2.81
CA ALA A 8 9.29 -13.49 -4.23
C ALA A 8 10.65 -12.84 -4.57
N PRO A 9 11.04 -11.68 -3.99
CA PRO A 9 12.36 -11.11 -4.24
C PRO A 9 13.52 -11.93 -3.63
N ILE A 10 13.27 -12.70 -2.55
CA ILE A 10 14.28 -13.63 -2.00
C ILE A 10 14.58 -14.74 -3.00
N PHE A 11 13.57 -15.34 -3.63
CA PHE A 11 13.77 -16.33 -4.69
C PHE A 11 14.54 -15.73 -5.87
N LEU A 12 14.27 -14.49 -6.21
CA LEU A 12 15.00 -13.79 -7.26
C LEU A 12 16.47 -13.56 -6.88
N ALA A 13 16.75 -13.13 -5.65
CA ALA A 13 18.10 -12.98 -5.14
C ALA A 13 18.89 -14.31 -5.18
N LEU A 14 18.27 -15.41 -4.73
CA LEU A 14 18.86 -16.75 -4.78
C LEU A 14 19.10 -17.23 -6.23
N ALA A 15 18.24 -16.84 -7.17
CA ALA A 15 18.42 -17.15 -8.58
C ALA A 15 19.62 -16.40 -9.17
N PHE A 16 19.82 -15.14 -8.80
CA PHE A 16 21.01 -14.37 -9.18
C PHE A 16 22.29 -14.95 -8.58
N GLU A 17 22.30 -15.30 -7.30
CA GLU A 17 23.47 -15.91 -6.65
C GLU A 17 23.89 -17.23 -7.34
N ARG A 18 22.92 -18.02 -7.82
CA ARG A 18 23.19 -19.30 -8.49
C ARG A 18 23.47 -19.17 -9.99
N GLN A 19 23.52 -17.98 -10.54
CA GLN A 19 23.69 -17.72 -11.97
C GLN A 19 22.65 -18.44 -12.87
N GLN A 20 21.49 -18.81 -12.32
CA GLN A 20 20.44 -19.54 -13.02
C GLN A 20 19.45 -18.59 -13.74
N GLY A 21 19.74 -17.28 -13.72
CA GLY A 21 18.91 -16.26 -14.35
C GLY A 21 17.56 -16.06 -13.65
N VAL A 22 16.78 -15.12 -14.14
CA VAL A 22 15.45 -14.76 -13.61
C VAL A 22 14.40 -15.87 -13.77
N SER A 23 14.63 -16.84 -14.66
CA SER A 23 13.68 -17.93 -14.96
C SER A 23 13.34 -18.78 -13.73
N LEU A 24 14.31 -19.06 -12.86
CA LEU A 24 14.05 -19.83 -11.63
C LEU A 24 13.08 -19.11 -10.70
N GLY A 25 13.19 -17.79 -10.56
CA GLY A 25 12.27 -16.97 -9.77
C GLY A 25 10.83 -17.04 -10.29
N TYR A 26 10.65 -16.99 -11.61
CA TYR A 26 9.32 -17.13 -12.24
C TYR A 26 8.73 -18.55 -12.07
N TRP A 27 9.55 -19.60 -12.21
CA TRP A 27 9.09 -20.98 -11.97
C TRP A 27 8.70 -21.21 -10.51
N ALA A 28 9.47 -20.66 -9.56
CA ALA A 28 9.13 -20.74 -8.14
C ALA A 28 7.82 -19.99 -7.83
N ALA A 29 7.63 -18.79 -8.39
CA ALA A 29 6.38 -18.04 -8.25
C ALA A 29 5.19 -18.80 -8.88
N ALA A 30 5.37 -19.39 -10.06
CA ALA A 30 4.36 -20.23 -10.71
C ALA A 30 3.99 -21.43 -9.84
N ALA A 31 4.98 -22.12 -9.27
CA ALA A 31 4.74 -23.26 -8.37
C ALA A 31 3.93 -22.89 -7.13
N LEU A 32 4.13 -21.68 -6.57
CA LEU A 32 3.36 -21.18 -5.42
C LEU A 32 1.89 -20.88 -5.77
N THR A 33 1.55 -20.68 -7.05
CA THR A 33 0.14 -20.46 -7.45
C THR A 33 -0.65 -21.77 -7.55
N VAL A 34 0.02 -22.92 -7.73
CA VAL A 34 -0.64 -24.23 -7.89
C VAL A 34 -1.54 -24.60 -6.70
N PRO A 35 -1.08 -24.55 -5.41
CA PRO A 35 -1.95 -24.88 -4.29
C PRO A 35 -3.16 -23.95 -4.17
N ILE A 36 -3.00 -22.67 -4.53
CA ILE A 36 -4.10 -21.70 -4.55
C ILE A 36 -5.13 -22.08 -5.62
N LEU A 37 -4.67 -22.46 -6.82
CA LEU A 37 -5.53 -22.93 -7.90
C LEU A 37 -6.29 -24.20 -7.49
N LEU A 38 -5.60 -25.18 -6.90
CA LEU A 38 -6.22 -26.42 -6.41
C LEU A 38 -7.27 -26.13 -5.33
N GLN A 39 -6.99 -25.22 -4.42
CA GLN A 39 -7.94 -24.78 -3.40
C GLN A 39 -9.17 -24.08 -4.03
N LEU A 40 -8.96 -23.18 -5.01
CA LEU A 40 -10.06 -22.53 -5.72
C LEU A 40 -10.93 -23.51 -6.49
N LEU A 41 -10.34 -24.53 -7.11
CA LEU A 41 -11.09 -25.60 -7.81
C LEU A 41 -11.88 -26.51 -6.86
N SER A 42 -11.42 -26.65 -5.60
CA SER A 42 -12.12 -27.42 -4.56
C SER A 42 -13.28 -26.64 -3.90
N LEU A 43 -13.34 -25.30 -4.07
CA LEU A 43 -14.41 -24.50 -3.51
C LEU A 43 -15.72 -24.68 -4.30
N SER A 44 -16.82 -24.92 -3.58
CA SER A 44 -18.15 -25.01 -4.16
C SER A 44 -18.50 -23.72 -4.92
N SER A 45 -19.10 -23.87 -6.11
CA SER A 45 -19.48 -22.74 -6.96
C SER A 45 -20.25 -21.67 -6.19
N PRO A 46 -19.96 -20.36 -6.39
CA PRO A 46 -20.72 -19.25 -5.77
C PRO A 46 -22.23 -19.31 -6.02
N ALA A 47 -22.67 -20.04 -7.07
CA ALA A 47 -24.08 -20.28 -7.35
C ALA A 47 -24.78 -21.12 -6.25
N GLN A 48 -24.07 -22.07 -5.62
CA GLN A 48 -24.61 -22.89 -4.53
C GLN A 48 -24.65 -22.08 -3.21
N ALA A 49 -23.63 -21.25 -2.95
CA ALA A 49 -23.63 -20.33 -1.81
C ALA A 49 -24.73 -19.26 -1.95
N ARG A 50 -24.99 -18.76 -3.16
CA ARG A 50 -26.12 -17.84 -3.44
C ARG A 50 -27.48 -18.48 -3.24
N LYS A 51 -27.68 -19.78 -3.52
CA LYS A 51 -28.92 -20.52 -3.25
C LYS A 51 -29.15 -20.69 -1.74
N ALA A 52 -28.11 -20.99 -0.98
CA ALA A 52 -28.19 -21.09 0.49
C ALA A 52 -28.46 -19.71 1.14
N ALA A 53 -27.87 -18.63 0.64
CA ALA A 53 -28.10 -17.27 1.14
C ALA A 53 -29.44 -16.66 0.71
N ARG A 54 -30.11 -17.17 -0.34
CA ARG A 54 -31.45 -16.71 -0.73
C ARG A 54 -32.58 -17.13 0.22
N GLY A 55 -32.33 -18.07 1.13
CA GLY A 55 -33.28 -18.48 2.18
C GLY A 55 -33.29 -17.56 3.41
N VAL A 56 -32.30 -16.65 3.53
CA VAL A 56 -32.25 -15.64 4.58
C VAL A 56 -32.77 -14.33 4.00
N ALA A 57 -33.96 -13.91 4.40
CA ALA A 57 -34.60 -12.67 3.98
C ALA A 57 -33.63 -11.49 4.18
N ARG A 58 -33.26 -10.84 3.08
CA ARG A 58 -32.44 -9.61 3.10
C ARG A 58 -33.33 -8.47 3.62
N PRO A 59 -32.99 -7.76 4.67
CA PRO A 59 -33.70 -6.53 5.02
C PRO A 59 -33.56 -5.54 3.85
N GLU A 60 -34.67 -5.10 3.29
CA GLU A 60 -34.72 -4.13 2.17
C GLU A 60 -34.33 -2.70 2.56
N ALA A 61 -33.92 -2.47 3.81
CA ALA A 61 -33.67 -1.14 4.37
C ALA A 61 -32.40 -0.41 3.85
N GLY A 62 -31.50 -1.07 3.15
CA GLY A 62 -30.18 -0.49 2.81
C GLY A 62 -30.09 0.31 1.52
N ARG A 63 -31.14 0.33 0.66
CA ARG A 63 -30.98 0.90 -0.71
C ARG A 63 -31.09 2.42 -0.83
N ALA A 64 -31.73 3.10 0.10
CA ALA A 64 -31.95 4.55 0.04
C ALA A 64 -30.85 5.33 0.78
N GLU A 65 -30.32 4.81 1.88
CA GLU A 65 -29.21 5.41 2.63
C GLU A 65 -27.86 5.22 1.95
N ASP A 66 -27.64 4.09 1.28
CA ASP A 66 -26.42 3.79 0.51
C ASP A 66 -26.10 4.84 -0.59
N ARG A 67 -27.11 5.59 -1.05
CA ARG A 67 -26.95 6.58 -2.12
C ARG A 67 -26.40 7.93 -1.64
N LYS A 68 -26.64 8.29 -0.39
CA LYS A 68 -26.15 9.55 0.20
C LYS A 68 -24.70 9.41 0.68
N ASP A 69 -24.32 8.24 1.22
CA ASP A 69 -22.99 8.01 1.80
C ASP A 69 -21.88 7.88 0.75
N VAL A 70 -22.20 7.38 -0.45
CA VAL A 70 -21.20 7.17 -1.51
C VAL A 70 -20.76 8.47 -2.18
N LEU A 71 -21.58 9.52 -2.11
CA LEU A 71 -21.29 10.86 -2.61
C LEU A 71 -20.84 11.81 -1.49
N GLY A 72 -20.70 11.33 -0.26
CA GLY A 72 -20.14 12.12 0.83
C GLY A 72 -18.73 12.60 0.46
N SER A 73 -18.53 13.91 0.45
CA SER A 73 -17.23 14.53 0.10
C SER A 73 -16.06 13.94 0.91
N GLY A 74 -16.33 13.37 2.10
CA GLY A 74 -15.35 12.72 2.95
C GLY A 74 -14.83 11.39 2.38
N ILE A 75 -15.71 10.52 1.86
CA ILE A 75 -15.31 9.22 1.26
C ILE A 75 -14.45 9.46 0.02
N LEU A 76 -14.84 10.43 -0.82
CA LEU A 76 -14.04 10.78 -2.00
C LEU A 76 -12.65 11.31 -1.63
N LEU A 77 -12.55 12.17 -0.61
CA LEU A 77 -11.25 12.66 -0.14
C LEU A 77 -10.36 11.54 0.37
N LEU A 78 -10.90 10.61 1.16
CA LEU A 78 -10.13 9.45 1.62
C LEU A 78 -9.76 8.49 0.48
N ALA A 79 -10.61 8.33 -0.53
CA ALA A 79 -10.28 7.56 -1.73
C ALA A 79 -9.11 8.20 -2.50
N VAL A 80 -9.12 9.53 -2.70
CA VAL A 80 -8.00 10.26 -3.33
C VAL A 80 -6.73 10.17 -2.48
N PHE A 81 -6.84 10.26 -1.15
CA PHE A 81 -5.71 10.02 -0.26
C PHE A 81 -5.12 8.62 -0.47
N LEU A 82 -5.96 7.58 -0.53
CA LEU A 82 -5.52 6.20 -0.74
C LEU A 82 -4.90 5.98 -2.12
N PHE A 83 -5.33 6.71 -3.15
CA PHE A 83 -4.65 6.73 -4.46
C PHE A 83 -3.18 7.12 -4.31
N PHE A 84 -2.89 8.24 -3.66
CA PHE A 84 -1.52 8.68 -3.45
C PHE A 84 -0.75 7.74 -2.55
N TYR A 85 -1.34 7.33 -1.43
CA TYR A 85 -0.68 6.47 -0.46
C TYR A 85 -0.30 5.11 -1.06
N VAL A 86 -1.24 4.37 -1.66
CA VAL A 86 -0.94 3.06 -2.26
C VAL A 86 0.03 3.20 -3.42
N GLY A 87 -0.08 4.30 -4.17
CA GLY A 87 0.88 4.64 -5.20
C GLY A 87 2.30 4.80 -4.66
N VAL A 88 2.49 5.48 -3.52
CA VAL A 88 3.80 5.61 -2.84
C VAL A 88 4.28 4.24 -2.36
N GLU A 89 3.42 3.46 -1.71
CA GLU A 89 3.73 2.10 -1.21
C GLU A 89 4.26 1.20 -2.33
N VAL A 90 3.45 1.04 -3.39
CA VAL A 90 3.77 0.15 -4.52
C VAL A 90 4.90 0.75 -5.38
N GLY A 91 4.92 2.07 -5.53
CA GLY A 91 5.97 2.78 -6.25
C GLY A 91 7.34 2.60 -5.59
N PHE A 92 7.41 2.75 -4.27
CA PHE A 92 8.67 2.50 -3.54
C PHE A 92 9.10 1.04 -3.66
N GLY A 93 8.23 0.09 -3.30
CA GLY A 93 8.55 -1.33 -3.32
C GLY A 93 8.91 -1.86 -4.71
N GLY A 94 8.32 -1.30 -5.77
CA GLY A 94 8.60 -1.69 -7.15
C GLY A 94 9.88 -1.10 -7.74
N TRP A 95 10.32 0.08 -7.29
CA TRP A 95 11.43 0.80 -7.91
C TRP A 95 12.70 0.88 -7.07
N ILE A 96 12.67 0.52 -5.79
CA ILE A 96 13.85 0.59 -4.90
C ILE A 96 15.00 -0.28 -5.39
N PHE A 97 14.73 -1.45 -5.98
CA PHE A 97 15.72 -2.30 -6.66
C PHE A 97 16.43 -1.53 -7.77
N THR A 98 15.66 -0.99 -8.72
CA THR A 98 16.19 -0.25 -9.88
C THR A 98 16.93 1.01 -9.45
N TYR A 99 16.42 1.71 -8.43
CA TYR A 99 17.06 2.88 -7.86
C TYR A 99 18.46 2.56 -7.30
N GLY A 100 18.54 1.50 -6.48
CA GLY A 100 19.82 1.04 -5.92
C GLY A 100 20.85 0.64 -6.98
N LEU A 101 20.41 -0.08 -8.03
CA LEU A 101 21.28 -0.48 -9.14
C LEU A 101 21.77 0.72 -9.96
N LYS A 102 20.87 1.62 -10.35
CA LYS A 102 21.23 2.78 -11.19
C LYS A 102 22.22 3.75 -10.52
N LEU A 103 22.23 3.78 -9.19
CA LEU A 103 23.18 4.58 -8.41
C LEU A 103 24.44 3.81 -8.03
N ASN A 104 24.60 2.56 -8.46
CA ASN A 104 25.71 1.66 -8.08
C ASN A 104 25.83 1.48 -6.55
N LEU A 105 24.73 1.60 -5.82
CA LEU A 105 24.69 1.37 -4.37
C LEU A 105 24.52 -0.10 -4.03
N GLU A 106 23.92 -0.86 -4.92
CA GLU A 106 23.57 -2.26 -4.73
C GLU A 106 23.95 -3.10 -5.96
N SER A 107 24.31 -4.37 -5.75
CA SER A 107 24.36 -5.38 -6.79
C SER A 107 22.95 -5.93 -7.09
N GLU A 108 22.79 -6.75 -8.13
CA GLU A 108 21.50 -7.41 -8.42
C GLU A 108 21.00 -8.24 -7.22
N VAL A 109 21.90 -8.95 -6.55
CA VAL A 109 21.57 -9.77 -5.38
C VAL A 109 21.16 -8.88 -4.20
N SER A 110 21.98 -7.90 -3.84
CA SER A 110 21.68 -7.04 -2.68
C SER A 110 20.49 -6.11 -2.93
N GLY A 111 20.25 -5.68 -4.17
CA GLY A 111 19.06 -4.92 -4.55
C GLY A 111 17.77 -5.74 -4.43
N ALA A 112 17.79 -7.04 -4.81
CA ALA A 112 16.65 -7.93 -4.61
C ALA A 112 16.36 -8.15 -3.10
N TYR A 113 17.40 -8.30 -2.27
CA TYR A 113 17.22 -8.33 -0.81
C TYR A 113 16.68 -7.02 -0.26
N LEU A 114 17.07 -5.87 -0.81
CA LEU A 114 16.54 -4.56 -0.40
C LEU A 114 15.02 -4.47 -0.61
N THR A 115 14.51 -4.96 -1.73
CA THR A 115 13.07 -5.07 -1.99
C THR A 115 12.38 -6.01 -0.98
N SER A 116 13.02 -7.14 -0.66
CA SER A 116 12.52 -8.08 0.35
C SER A 116 12.50 -7.45 1.75
N VAL A 117 13.50 -6.65 2.09
CA VAL A 117 13.57 -5.90 3.36
C VAL A 117 12.39 -4.92 3.46
N PHE A 118 12.10 -4.17 2.39
CA PHE A 118 10.93 -3.28 2.38
C PHE A 118 9.62 -4.03 2.67
N TRP A 119 9.32 -5.08 1.90
CA TRP A 119 8.08 -5.84 2.08
C TRP A 119 8.04 -6.63 3.38
N GLY A 120 9.21 -7.07 3.88
CA GLY A 120 9.34 -7.74 5.16
C GLY A 120 9.05 -6.81 6.33
N THR A 121 9.65 -5.63 6.34
CA THR A 121 9.40 -4.60 7.37
C THR A 121 7.98 -4.05 7.28
N PHE A 122 7.42 -3.90 6.08
CA PHE A 122 6.02 -3.57 5.86
C PHE A 122 5.07 -4.62 6.46
N THR A 123 5.35 -5.91 6.24
CA THR A 123 4.57 -7.00 6.84
C THR A 123 4.69 -7.00 8.36
N LEU A 124 5.91 -6.82 8.87
CA LEU A 124 6.16 -6.71 10.32
C LEU A 124 5.41 -5.50 10.92
N GLY A 125 5.47 -4.35 10.25
CA GLY A 125 4.75 -3.14 10.67
C GLY A 125 3.23 -3.37 10.75
N ARG A 126 2.65 -4.12 9.80
CA ARG A 126 1.23 -4.54 9.86
C ARG A 126 0.92 -5.40 11.08
N LEU A 127 1.79 -6.36 11.42
CA LEU A 127 1.62 -7.18 12.61
C LEU A 127 1.73 -6.33 13.89
N LEU A 128 2.70 -5.43 13.96
CA LEU A 128 2.90 -4.54 15.10
C LEU A 128 1.77 -3.50 15.24
N SER A 129 1.12 -3.12 14.14
CA SER A 129 0.01 -2.18 14.16
C SER A 129 -1.24 -2.74 14.86
N VAL A 130 -1.41 -4.06 14.91
CA VAL A 130 -2.58 -4.69 15.56
C VAL A 130 -2.64 -4.35 17.05
N PRO A 131 -1.65 -4.70 17.89
CA PRO A 131 -1.69 -4.33 19.31
C PRO A 131 -1.58 -2.81 19.54
N LEU A 132 -1.02 -2.07 18.58
CA LEU A 132 -0.92 -0.62 18.68
C LEU A 132 -2.27 0.07 18.46
N SER A 133 -3.14 -0.51 17.62
CA SER A 133 -4.50 -0.01 17.37
C SER A 133 -5.41 -0.09 18.60
N ASP A 134 -5.10 -0.96 19.58
CA ASP A 134 -5.82 -1.02 20.85
C ASP A 134 -5.47 0.17 21.77
N ARG A 135 -4.32 0.81 21.56
CA ARG A 135 -3.81 1.90 22.40
C ARG A 135 -3.87 3.28 21.75
N LEU A 136 -3.81 3.33 20.42
CA LEU A 136 -3.78 4.57 19.67
C LEU A 136 -5.01 4.70 18.76
N SER A 137 -5.58 5.91 18.73
CA SER A 137 -6.66 6.19 17.77
C SER A 137 -6.13 6.15 16.32
N PRO A 138 -6.99 5.80 15.34
CA PRO A 138 -6.60 5.73 13.93
C PRO A 138 -5.96 7.02 13.41
N GLY A 139 -6.44 8.19 13.86
CA GLY A 139 -5.85 9.47 13.49
C GLY A 139 -4.44 9.69 14.03
N LYS A 140 -4.14 9.21 15.26
CA LYS A 140 -2.79 9.29 15.83
C LYS A 140 -1.83 8.34 15.10
N MET A 141 -2.29 7.14 14.76
CA MET A 141 -1.49 6.19 13.96
C MET A 141 -1.16 6.79 12.60
N LEU A 142 -2.16 7.31 11.88
CA LEU A 142 -1.94 7.98 10.59
C LEU A 142 -0.95 9.14 10.70
N ALA A 143 -1.08 9.98 11.73
CA ALA A 143 -0.19 11.11 11.93
C ALA A 143 1.26 10.65 12.16
N ALA A 144 1.48 9.63 12.99
CA ALA A 144 2.81 9.06 13.24
C ALA A 144 3.40 8.45 11.96
N ASP A 145 2.65 7.59 11.29
CA ASP A 145 3.05 6.91 10.05
C ASP A 145 3.43 7.90 8.95
N LEU A 146 2.57 8.89 8.70
CA LEU A 146 2.82 9.90 7.67
C LEU A 146 3.98 10.83 8.02
N THR A 147 4.16 11.18 9.30
CA THR A 147 5.30 11.99 9.74
C THR A 147 6.61 11.24 9.54
N VAL A 148 6.70 10.00 10.00
CA VAL A 148 7.90 9.18 9.86
C VAL A 148 8.16 8.85 8.39
N GLY A 149 7.13 8.46 7.64
CA GLY A 149 7.24 8.14 6.21
C GLY A 149 7.67 9.34 5.37
N THR A 150 7.07 10.51 5.60
CA THR A 150 7.45 11.76 4.91
C THR A 150 8.87 12.17 5.27
N GLY A 151 9.26 12.07 6.55
CA GLY A 151 10.62 12.35 7.00
C GLY A 151 11.66 11.44 6.33
N ALA A 152 11.34 10.16 6.19
CA ALA A 152 12.21 9.21 5.49
C ALA A 152 12.30 9.49 3.98
N LEU A 153 11.19 9.83 3.32
CA LEU A 153 11.20 10.24 1.89
C LEU A 153 11.96 11.55 1.69
N LEU A 154 11.79 12.51 2.60
CA LEU A 154 12.53 13.77 2.57
C LEU A 154 14.03 13.53 2.74
N ALA A 155 14.41 12.66 3.67
CA ALA A 155 15.80 12.27 3.86
C ALA A 155 16.37 11.60 2.60
N LEU A 156 15.62 10.70 1.96
CA LEU A 156 16.02 10.04 0.73
C LEU A 156 16.17 11.03 -0.45
N ALA A 157 15.38 12.10 -0.48
CA ALA A 157 15.40 13.11 -1.52
C ALA A 157 16.53 14.14 -1.36
N LEU A 158 16.87 14.50 -0.11
CA LEU A 158 17.78 15.62 0.19
C LEU A 158 19.22 15.19 0.51
N PHE A 159 19.39 14.00 1.10
CA PHE A 159 20.74 13.53 1.43
C PHE A 159 21.39 12.81 0.25
N PRO A 160 22.73 12.90 0.12
CA PRO A 160 23.45 12.12 -0.88
C PRO A 160 23.13 10.63 -0.75
N PRO A 161 22.80 9.94 -1.86
CA PRO A 161 22.50 8.53 -1.80
C PRO A 161 23.75 7.75 -1.35
N GLY A 162 23.56 6.89 -0.35
CA GLY A 162 24.58 5.97 0.15
C GLY A 162 23.94 4.65 0.54
N THR A 163 24.68 3.55 0.38
CA THR A 163 24.16 2.19 0.59
C THR A 163 23.47 2.03 1.95
N TRP A 164 24.12 2.41 3.03
CA TRP A 164 23.57 2.27 4.38
C TRP A 164 22.38 3.18 4.64
N VAL A 165 22.44 4.43 4.16
CA VAL A 165 21.34 5.38 4.28
C VAL A 165 20.10 4.83 3.56
N THR A 166 20.25 4.36 2.34
CA THR A 166 19.15 3.79 1.55
C THR A 166 18.56 2.57 2.23
N ARG A 167 19.37 1.68 2.79
CA ARG A 167 18.90 0.48 3.52
C ARG A 167 18.12 0.83 4.79
N ILE A 168 18.62 1.76 5.60
CA ILE A 168 17.95 2.22 6.82
C ILE A 168 16.61 2.89 6.47
N LEU A 169 16.59 3.78 5.49
CA LEU A 169 15.37 4.46 5.06
C LEU A 169 14.34 3.48 4.48
N THR A 170 14.78 2.42 3.79
CA THR A 170 13.90 1.34 3.32
C THR A 170 13.20 0.63 4.47
N VAL A 171 13.92 0.31 5.56
CA VAL A 171 13.33 -0.30 6.77
C VAL A 171 12.31 0.64 7.41
N ILE A 172 12.68 1.92 7.57
CA ILE A 172 11.82 2.94 8.18
C ILE A 172 10.54 3.12 7.34
N LEU A 173 10.66 3.23 6.02
CA LEU A 173 9.51 3.37 5.11
C LEU A 173 8.61 2.15 5.13
N GLY A 174 9.17 0.93 5.14
CA GLY A 174 8.37 -0.28 5.25
C GLY A 174 7.52 -0.29 6.52
N LEU A 175 8.10 0.04 7.66
CA LEU A 175 7.37 0.12 8.93
C LEU A 175 6.34 1.26 8.95
N ALA A 176 6.71 2.45 8.50
CA ALA A 176 5.86 3.63 8.54
C ALA A 176 4.66 3.54 7.58
N LEU A 177 4.82 2.93 6.41
CA LEU A 177 3.71 2.79 5.47
C LEU A 177 2.73 1.66 5.84
N ALA A 178 3.09 0.76 6.73
CA ALA A 178 2.37 -0.49 6.97
C ALA A 178 0.93 -0.33 7.47
N SER A 179 0.67 0.62 8.36
CA SER A 179 -0.63 0.77 9.01
C SER A 179 -1.52 1.86 8.41
N VAL A 180 -1.04 2.61 7.40
CA VAL A 180 -1.78 3.74 6.80
C VAL A 180 -3.12 3.29 6.18
N PHE A 181 -3.13 2.20 5.38
CA PHE A 181 -4.37 1.71 4.77
C PHE A 181 -5.42 1.27 5.81
N PRO A 182 -5.11 0.34 6.76
CA PRO A 182 -6.08 -0.07 7.77
C PRO A 182 -6.49 1.08 8.69
N SER A 183 -5.59 1.99 9.06
CA SER A 183 -5.92 3.17 9.86
C SER A 183 -6.85 4.13 9.13
N THR A 184 -6.71 4.26 7.80
CA THR A 184 -7.62 5.07 6.97
C THR A 184 -9.03 4.46 6.93
N LEU A 185 -9.14 3.14 6.77
CA LEU A 185 -10.42 2.46 6.83
C LEU A 185 -11.08 2.62 8.21
N ALA A 186 -10.31 2.47 9.28
CA ALA A 186 -10.79 2.66 10.64
C ALA A 186 -11.20 4.12 10.92
N LEU A 187 -10.51 5.10 10.33
CA LEU A 187 -10.88 6.51 10.41
C LEU A 187 -12.19 6.80 9.68
N ALA A 188 -12.38 6.21 8.49
CA ALA A 188 -13.61 6.36 7.70
C ALA A 188 -14.83 5.72 8.38
N GLY A 189 -14.61 4.59 9.08
CA GLY A 189 -15.65 3.84 9.79
C GLY A 189 -15.95 4.32 11.20
N LYS A 190 -15.52 5.54 11.61
CA LYS A 190 -15.75 6.04 12.97
C LYS A 190 -17.21 5.93 13.41
N GLY A 191 -17.50 4.87 14.20
CA GLY A 191 -18.80 4.65 14.83
C GLY A 191 -19.89 4.01 13.96
N GLN A 192 -19.60 3.70 12.70
CA GLN A 192 -20.53 3.04 11.76
C GLN A 192 -19.80 2.01 10.89
N GLU A 193 -20.52 0.98 10.45
CA GLU A 193 -19.97 0.05 9.45
C GLU A 193 -19.83 0.75 8.11
N LEU A 194 -18.64 0.65 7.50
CA LEU A 194 -18.42 1.15 6.14
C LEU A 194 -19.31 0.37 5.16
N SER A 195 -20.03 1.08 4.31
CA SER A 195 -20.77 0.45 3.24
C SER A 195 -19.84 -0.31 2.29
N ALA A 196 -20.31 -1.45 1.76
CA ALA A 196 -19.54 -2.22 0.77
C ALA A 196 -19.11 -1.37 -0.43
N ARG A 197 -19.91 -0.37 -0.78
CA ARG A 197 -19.64 0.56 -1.89
C ARG A 197 -18.53 1.55 -1.56
N ALA A 198 -18.50 2.12 -0.36
CA ALA A 198 -17.40 2.99 0.09
C ALA A 198 -16.07 2.22 0.12
N THR A 199 -16.08 1.02 0.68
CA THR A 199 -14.93 0.12 0.71
C THR A 199 -14.43 -0.21 -0.71
N SER A 200 -15.35 -0.47 -1.66
CA SER A 200 -14.99 -0.72 -3.06
C SER A 200 -14.28 0.49 -3.69
N TRP A 201 -14.74 1.72 -3.44
CA TRP A 201 -14.07 2.93 -3.92
C TRP A 201 -12.65 3.08 -3.37
N PHE A 202 -12.41 2.73 -2.11
CA PHE A 202 -11.06 2.76 -1.53
C PHE A 202 -10.11 1.78 -2.22
N PHE A 203 -10.59 0.56 -2.51
CA PHE A 203 -9.78 -0.43 -3.24
C PHE A 203 -9.54 -0.03 -4.70
N VAL A 204 -10.56 0.49 -5.39
CA VAL A 204 -10.41 0.96 -6.78
C VAL A 204 -9.42 2.11 -6.86
N SER A 205 -9.55 3.10 -5.98
CA SER A 205 -8.67 4.27 -5.95
C SER A 205 -7.23 3.88 -5.61
N GLY A 206 -7.03 3.03 -4.58
CA GLY A 206 -5.71 2.49 -4.25
C GLY A 206 -5.10 1.69 -5.41
N GLY A 207 -5.91 0.85 -6.09
CA GLY A 207 -5.47 0.10 -7.26
C GLY A 207 -5.05 1.00 -8.43
N LEU A 208 -5.77 2.08 -8.68
CA LEU A 208 -5.36 3.09 -9.68
C LEU A 208 -4.04 3.75 -9.30
N GLY A 209 -3.84 4.09 -8.02
CA GLY A 209 -2.58 4.61 -7.52
C GLY A 209 -1.42 3.63 -7.70
N ALA A 210 -1.65 2.35 -7.41
CA ALA A 210 -0.69 1.26 -7.58
C ALA A 210 -0.23 1.05 -9.02
N VAL A 211 -1.03 1.45 -10.00
CA VAL A 211 -0.67 1.40 -11.43
C VAL A 211 -0.04 2.71 -11.88
N PHE A 212 -0.68 3.83 -11.54
CA PHE A 212 -0.29 5.13 -12.04
C PHE A 212 1.07 5.61 -11.54
N LEU A 213 1.33 5.54 -10.23
CA LEU A 213 2.59 6.06 -9.68
C LEU A 213 3.82 5.25 -10.11
N PRO A 214 3.84 3.91 -10.08
CA PRO A 214 4.97 3.16 -10.63
C PRO A 214 5.23 3.46 -12.11
N TRP A 215 4.18 3.62 -12.93
CA TRP A 215 4.32 4.03 -14.31
C TRP A 215 4.95 5.42 -14.44
N LEU A 216 4.44 6.41 -13.68
CA LEU A 216 4.98 7.77 -13.68
C LEU A 216 6.45 7.82 -13.25
N ILE A 217 6.81 7.06 -12.20
CA ILE A 217 8.20 6.93 -11.73
C ILE A 217 9.07 6.38 -12.86
N GLY A 218 8.61 5.33 -13.57
CA GLY A 218 9.34 4.74 -14.69
C GLY A 218 9.62 5.73 -15.81
N VAL A 219 8.60 6.48 -16.22
CA VAL A 219 8.72 7.53 -17.24
C VAL A 219 9.73 8.59 -16.79
N LEU A 220 9.60 9.11 -15.57
CA LEU A 220 10.48 10.17 -15.09
C LEU A 220 11.93 9.70 -14.86
N ILE A 221 12.15 8.46 -14.41
CA ILE A 221 13.49 7.88 -14.32
C ILE A 221 14.14 7.77 -15.71
N SER A 222 13.37 7.45 -16.75
CA SER A 222 13.89 7.34 -18.12
C SER A 222 14.28 8.70 -18.70
N GLU A 223 13.50 9.75 -18.40
CA GLU A 223 13.71 11.09 -18.95
C GLU A 223 14.70 11.94 -18.15
N THR A 224 14.64 11.87 -16.81
CA THR A 224 15.40 12.78 -15.93
C THR A 224 16.42 12.08 -15.03
N GLY A 225 16.45 10.73 -15.06
CA GLY A 225 17.38 9.93 -14.27
C GLY A 225 16.81 9.46 -12.93
N SER A 226 17.63 8.68 -12.22
CA SER A 226 17.22 7.99 -10.97
C SER A 226 16.87 8.94 -9.82
N ALA A 227 17.36 10.18 -9.85
CA ALA A 227 17.00 11.20 -8.86
C ALA A 227 15.50 11.52 -8.83
N ALA A 228 14.76 11.30 -9.91
CA ALA A 228 13.31 11.49 -9.95
C ALA A 228 12.55 10.63 -8.93
N PHE A 229 13.06 9.42 -8.64
CA PHE A 229 12.39 8.45 -7.77
C PHE A 229 11.98 9.01 -6.40
N PRO A 230 12.91 9.49 -5.55
CA PRO A 230 12.53 10.00 -4.24
C PRO A 230 11.66 11.27 -4.31
N TYR A 231 11.87 12.13 -5.31
CA TYR A 231 11.08 13.35 -5.45
C TYR A 231 9.64 13.10 -5.84
N VAL A 232 9.39 12.16 -6.75
CA VAL A 232 8.01 11.77 -7.12
C VAL A 232 7.25 11.17 -5.93
N LEU A 233 7.92 10.30 -5.17
CA LEU A 233 7.33 9.69 -3.97
C LEU A 233 7.04 10.75 -2.91
N LEU A 234 7.97 11.66 -2.65
CA LEU A 234 7.79 12.76 -1.69
C LEU A 234 6.65 13.68 -2.12
N ALA A 235 6.61 14.12 -3.38
CA ALA A 235 5.53 14.96 -3.91
C ALA A 235 4.16 14.28 -3.79
N SER A 236 4.09 12.98 -4.11
CA SER A 236 2.87 12.20 -4.00
C SER A 236 2.42 12.03 -2.54
N CYS A 237 3.37 11.81 -1.62
CA CYS A 237 3.08 11.74 -0.19
C CYS A 237 2.54 13.06 0.34
N LEU A 238 3.16 14.19 -0.01
CA LEU A 238 2.70 15.53 0.38
C LEU A 238 1.32 15.87 -0.22
N ALA A 239 1.07 15.48 -1.48
CA ALA A 239 -0.26 15.64 -2.09
C ALA A 239 -1.32 14.83 -1.33
N GLY A 240 -1.03 13.58 -0.99
CA GLY A 240 -1.90 12.74 -0.18
C GLY A 240 -2.18 13.35 1.20
N ILE A 241 -1.14 13.82 1.90
CA ILE A 241 -1.29 14.50 3.21
C ILE A 241 -2.18 15.74 3.07
N SER A 242 -2.00 16.54 2.02
CA SER A 242 -2.82 17.73 1.78
C SER A 242 -4.30 17.38 1.63
N VAL A 243 -4.62 16.31 0.91
CA VAL A 243 -5.99 15.80 0.77
C VAL A 243 -6.54 15.30 2.12
N LEU A 244 -5.74 14.58 2.90
CA LEU A 244 -6.14 14.12 4.24
C LEU A 244 -6.40 15.29 5.18
N MET A 245 -5.60 16.34 5.15
CA MET A 245 -5.82 17.55 5.95
C MET A 245 -7.13 18.25 5.59
N VAL A 246 -7.46 18.36 4.30
CA VAL A 246 -8.78 18.88 3.87
C VAL A 246 -9.92 18.03 4.41
N TYR A 247 -9.78 16.71 4.41
CA TYR A 247 -10.76 15.80 5.02
C TYR A 247 -10.94 16.08 6.52
N LEU A 248 -9.84 16.18 7.27
CA LEU A 248 -9.88 16.38 8.73
C LEU A 248 -10.50 17.73 9.10
N VAL A 249 -10.17 18.81 8.38
CA VAL A 249 -10.74 20.13 8.62
C VAL A 249 -12.25 20.12 8.37
N ARG A 250 -12.72 19.54 7.26
CA ARG A 250 -14.15 19.48 6.94
C ARG A 250 -14.97 18.67 7.95
N THR A 251 -14.41 17.57 8.45
CA THR A 251 -15.10 16.73 9.44
C THR A 251 -15.16 17.37 10.82
N GLN A 252 -14.19 18.22 11.17
CA GLN A 252 -14.23 18.99 12.43
C GLN A 252 -15.25 20.13 12.37
N SER A 253 -15.35 20.84 11.25
CA SER A 253 -16.29 21.96 11.06
C SER A 253 -17.76 21.50 11.06
N GLY A 254 -18.07 20.34 10.49
CA GLY A 254 -19.42 19.77 10.48
C GLY A 254 -19.90 19.23 11.83
N GLY A 255 -19.00 18.95 12.77
CA GLY A 255 -19.35 18.50 14.13
C GLY A 255 -19.54 19.63 15.15
N ALA A 256 -19.28 20.89 14.76
CA ALA A 256 -19.45 22.07 15.63
C ALA A 256 -20.82 22.75 15.44
N GLU A 257 -21.58 22.37 14.42
CA GLU A 257 -22.88 22.98 14.07
C GLU A 257 -24.10 22.09 14.44
N GLY A 258 -23.88 20.93 15.04
CA GLY A 258 -24.91 19.98 15.50
C GLY A 258 -24.90 19.79 17.00
#